data_734e52576547f2fcd63fcaf2708e3553
#
_entry.id   734e52576547f2fcd63fcaf2708e3553
#
_cell.length_a   1.000
_cell.length_b   1.000
_cell.length_c   1.000
_cell.angle_alpha   90.00
_cell.angle_beta   90.00
_cell.angle_gamma   90.00
#
_symmetry.space_group_name_H-M   'P 1'
#
loop_
_entity.id
_entity.type
_entity.pdbx_description
1 polymer ?
#
loop_
_entity_poly.entity_id
_entity_poly.type
_entity_poly.pdbx_seq_one_letter_code
_entity_poly.pdbx_strand_id
1 'polypeptide(L)'
;LAETDALTGISNRDHFTKLAEQAISDASKKSEPLGMIMFDLDNFKSINDRFGHSAGDWVLKQVIAACKPICRKQDCFGRIGGEEFAILLHSSDLSSAREMADRFRKHIAAIDTSETGHDFTVTASFGVTTTVLSGYVFDALLSNADQALYQSKREGRNRVSTFDKLKSGVDIAEE
;
A
#
# COMPACT_ATOMS: atom_id res chain seq x y z
N LEU A 1 2.15 -9.11 23.21
CA LEU A 1 2.89 -8.91 21.96
C LEU A 1 2.44 -7.66 21.25
N ALA A 2 3.39 -6.98 20.64
CA ALA A 2 3.09 -5.73 19.94
C ALA A 2 2.16 -5.98 18.75
N GLU A 3 1.18 -5.11 18.58
CA GLU A 3 0.25 -5.13 17.44
C GLU A 3 0.52 -3.98 16.48
N THR A 4 1.14 -2.92 16.98
CA THR A 4 1.39 -1.71 16.20
C THR A 4 2.86 -1.54 15.86
N ASP A 5 3.09 -0.88 14.72
CA ASP A 5 4.43 -0.43 14.34
C ASP A 5 4.82 0.74 15.24
N ALA A 6 5.98 0.64 15.88
CA ALA A 6 6.44 1.61 16.87
C ALA A 6 6.59 3.03 16.31
N LEU A 7 7.03 3.14 15.05
CA LEU A 7 7.27 4.44 14.43
C LEU A 7 5.99 5.12 13.97
N THR A 8 5.10 4.37 13.32
CA THR A 8 3.93 4.93 12.62
C THR A 8 2.61 4.77 13.36
N GLY A 9 2.54 3.82 14.30
CA GLY A 9 1.33 3.54 15.07
C GLY A 9 0.26 2.73 14.35
N ILE A 10 0.44 2.43 13.08
CA ILE A 10 -0.47 1.53 12.36
C ILE A 10 -0.15 0.07 12.70
N SER A 11 -0.95 -0.87 12.22
CA SER A 11 -0.68 -2.30 12.45
C SER A 11 0.70 -2.69 11.96
N ASN A 12 1.41 -3.51 12.72
CA ASN A 12 2.61 -4.15 12.22
C ASN A 12 2.22 -5.29 11.27
N ARG A 13 3.20 -5.91 10.64
CA ARG A 13 2.95 -6.97 9.65
C ARG A 13 2.10 -8.11 10.20
N ASP A 14 2.45 -8.61 11.38
CA ASP A 14 1.74 -9.76 11.98
C ASP A 14 0.29 -9.43 12.32
N HIS A 15 0.06 -8.28 12.90
CA HIS A 15 -1.29 -7.85 13.25
C HIS A 15 -2.14 -7.56 12.01
N PHE A 16 -1.55 -6.90 11.01
CA PHE A 16 -2.22 -6.68 9.73
C PHE A 16 -2.65 -8.00 9.09
N THR A 17 -1.75 -9.00 9.07
CA THR A 17 -2.03 -10.32 8.50
C THR A 17 -3.22 -10.97 9.20
N LYS A 18 -3.26 -10.95 10.54
CA LYS A 18 -4.37 -11.52 11.32
C LYS A 18 -5.69 -10.83 11.02
N LEU A 19 -5.70 -9.49 11.00
CA LEU A 19 -6.90 -8.71 10.70
C LEU A 19 -7.39 -8.96 9.27
N ALA A 20 -6.47 -9.00 8.31
CA ALA A 20 -6.80 -9.24 6.92
C ALA A 20 -7.35 -10.65 6.70
N GLU A 21 -6.73 -11.67 7.27
CA GLU A 21 -7.22 -13.05 7.15
C GLU A 21 -8.64 -13.20 7.72
N GLN A 22 -8.92 -12.57 8.85
CA GLN A 22 -10.27 -12.57 9.44
C GLN A 22 -11.28 -11.87 8.53
N ALA A 23 -10.91 -10.68 8.02
CA ALA A 23 -11.79 -9.92 7.12
C ALA A 23 -12.08 -10.67 5.83
N ILE A 24 -11.08 -11.36 5.27
CA ILE A 24 -11.22 -12.16 4.05
C ILE A 24 -12.14 -13.35 4.31
N SER A 25 -11.98 -14.04 5.42
CA SER A 25 -12.85 -15.15 5.81
C SER A 25 -14.30 -14.70 5.94
N ASP A 26 -14.54 -13.60 6.63
CA ASP A 26 -15.89 -13.07 6.85
C ASP A 26 -16.53 -12.62 5.52
N ALA A 27 -15.78 -11.92 4.68
CA ALA A 27 -16.25 -11.44 3.38
C ALA A 27 -16.53 -12.59 2.41
N SER A 28 -15.74 -13.65 2.45
CA SER A 28 -15.94 -14.85 1.63
C SER A 28 -17.29 -15.50 1.92
N LYS A 29 -17.68 -15.58 3.18
CA LYS A 29 -18.98 -16.17 3.59
C LYS A 29 -20.17 -15.39 3.06
N LYS A 30 -20.00 -14.07 2.86
CA LYS A 30 -21.06 -13.16 2.42
C LYS A 30 -20.92 -12.80 0.93
N SER A 31 -19.91 -13.31 0.25
CA SER A 31 -19.55 -12.94 -1.13
C SER A 31 -19.34 -11.43 -1.30
N GLU A 32 -18.83 -10.76 -0.27
CA GLU A 32 -18.56 -9.33 -0.33
C GLU A 32 -17.17 -9.09 -0.97
N PRO A 33 -17.06 -8.14 -1.92
CA PRO A 33 -15.78 -7.85 -2.54
C PRO A 33 -14.85 -7.08 -1.60
N LEU A 34 -13.57 -7.44 -1.59
CA LEU A 34 -12.51 -6.71 -0.89
C LEU A 34 -11.47 -6.24 -1.90
N GLY A 35 -10.84 -5.11 -1.60
CA GLY A 35 -9.68 -4.62 -2.34
C GLY A 35 -8.42 -4.76 -1.52
N MET A 36 -7.30 -5.04 -2.19
CA MET A 36 -5.97 -5.04 -1.57
C MET A 36 -5.08 -4.05 -2.30
N ILE A 37 -4.52 -3.12 -1.54
CA ILE A 37 -3.56 -2.14 -2.03
C ILE A 37 -2.21 -2.42 -1.38
N MET A 38 -1.16 -2.49 -2.21
CA MET A 38 0.23 -2.47 -1.74
C MET A 38 0.87 -1.19 -2.24
N PHE A 39 1.63 -0.50 -1.39
CA PHE A 39 2.41 0.63 -1.87
C PHE A 39 3.77 0.71 -1.21
N ASP A 40 4.67 1.40 -1.87
CA ASP A 40 6.07 1.54 -1.50
C ASP A 40 6.49 2.99 -1.79
N LEU A 41 7.23 3.58 -0.88
CA LEU A 41 7.73 4.94 -1.07
C LEU A 41 8.85 4.95 -2.11
N ASP A 42 8.69 5.79 -3.13
CA ASP A 42 9.66 5.89 -4.22
C ASP A 42 10.97 6.50 -3.72
N ASN A 43 12.08 5.84 -4.04
CA ASN A 43 13.43 6.34 -3.73
C ASN A 43 13.66 6.65 -2.24
N PHE A 44 13.02 5.91 -1.35
CA PHE A 44 13.11 6.16 0.09
C PHE A 44 14.56 6.05 0.62
N LYS A 45 15.32 5.09 0.10
CA LYS A 45 16.74 4.96 0.46
C LYS A 45 17.51 6.24 0.13
N SER A 46 17.23 6.84 -1.03
CA SER A 46 17.85 8.11 -1.42
C SER A 46 17.51 9.24 -0.46
N ILE A 47 16.29 9.29 0.04
CA ILE A 47 15.88 10.29 1.05
C ILE A 47 16.72 10.11 2.33
N ASN A 48 16.86 8.89 2.83
CA ASN A 48 17.70 8.60 3.98
C ASN A 48 19.17 8.95 3.75
N ASP A 49 19.70 8.58 2.58
CA ASP A 49 21.11 8.82 2.25
C ASP A 49 21.42 10.32 2.10
N ARG A 50 20.49 11.10 1.55
CA ARG A 50 20.69 12.53 1.31
C ARG A 50 20.36 13.41 2.51
N PHE A 51 19.34 13.07 3.28
CA PHE A 51 18.79 13.92 4.32
C PHE A 51 18.85 13.31 5.72
N GLY A 52 19.27 12.06 5.84
CA GLY A 52 19.43 11.34 7.11
C GLY A 52 18.20 10.55 7.51
N HIS A 53 18.41 9.60 8.43
CA HIS A 53 17.35 8.71 8.92
C HIS A 53 16.23 9.45 9.66
N SER A 54 16.55 10.56 10.32
CA SER A 54 15.53 11.39 10.98
C SER A 54 14.52 11.97 9.97
N ALA A 55 15.01 12.41 8.81
CA ALA A 55 14.15 12.87 7.73
C ALA A 55 13.31 11.72 7.16
N GLY A 56 13.90 10.54 6.98
CA GLY A 56 13.17 9.35 6.56
C GLY A 56 12.08 8.94 7.53
N ASP A 57 12.36 8.94 8.82
CA ASP A 57 11.37 8.64 9.86
C ASP A 57 10.23 9.67 9.86
N TRP A 58 10.57 10.94 9.69
CA TRP A 58 9.57 12.00 9.56
C TRP A 58 8.67 11.76 8.35
N VAL A 59 9.26 11.40 7.20
CA VAL A 59 8.51 11.08 5.98
C VAL A 59 7.52 9.93 6.23
N LEU A 60 7.96 8.84 6.85
CA LEU A 60 7.09 7.71 7.16
C LEU A 60 5.89 8.14 8.01
N LYS A 61 6.12 8.97 9.03
CA LYS A 61 5.03 9.48 9.86
C LYS A 61 4.07 10.38 9.07
N GLN A 62 4.59 11.21 8.19
CA GLN A 62 3.75 12.10 7.36
C GLN A 62 2.92 11.32 6.34
N VAL A 63 3.47 10.24 5.78
CA VAL A 63 2.73 9.36 4.87
C VAL A 63 1.51 8.78 5.60
N ILE A 64 1.69 8.32 6.84
CA ILE A 64 0.57 7.80 7.62
C ILE A 64 -0.43 8.90 7.96
N ALA A 65 0.04 10.09 8.33
CA ALA A 65 -0.84 11.22 8.61
C ALA A 65 -1.66 11.64 7.38
N ALA A 66 -1.08 11.49 6.19
CA ALA A 66 -1.77 11.80 4.92
C ALA A 66 -2.79 10.72 4.54
N CYS A 67 -2.48 9.45 4.78
CA CYS A 67 -3.28 8.31 4.32
C CYS A 67 -4.37 7.89 5.32
N LYS A 68 -4.07 7.90 6.60
CA LYS A 68 -4.98 7.41 7.64
C LYS A 68 -6.37 8.06 7.62
N PRO A 69 -6.51 9.39 7.44
CA PRO A 69 -7.82 10.02 7.35
C PRO A 69 -8.66 9.57 6.14
N ILE A 70 -8.02 9.04 5.09
CA ILE A 70 -8.71 8.56 3.89
C ILE A 70 -9.27 7.16 4.12
N CYS A 71 -8.62 6.37 4.98
CA CYS A 71 -9.08 5.02 5.33
C CYS A 71 -10.39 5.08 6.09
N ARG A 72 -11.30 4.14 5.77
CA ARG A 72 -12.53 3.96 6.54
C ARG A 72 -12.23 3.16 7.79
N LYS A 73 -13.09 3.27 8.81
CA LYS A 73 -12.88 2.63 10.11
C LYS A 73 -12.66 1.12 10.01
N GLN A 74 -13.36 0.46 9.08
CA GLN A 74 -13.28 -0.99 8.90
C GLN A 74 -12.07 -1.43 8.07
N ASP A 75 -11.42 -0.51 7.36
CA ASP A 75 -10.27 -0.85 6.53
C ASP A 75 -9.06 -1.18 7.39
N CYS A 76 -8.23 -2.12 6.92
CA CYS A 76 -7.01 -2.50 7.63
C CYS A 76 -5.81 -1.81 6.97
N PHE A 77 -4.94 -1.21 7.78
CA PHE A 77 -3.75 -0.52 7.29
C PHE A 77 -2.54 -1.00 8.08
N GLY A 78 -1.54 -1.53 7.39
CA GLY A 78 -0.35 -2.09 8.03
C GLY A 78 0.95 -1.72 7.34
N ARG A 79 2.00 -1.68 8.13
CA ARG A 79 3.39 -1.54 7.64
C ARG A 79 3.96 -2.94 7.45
N ILE A 80 4.26 -3.30 6.19
CA ILE A 80 4.66 -4.66 5.83
C ILE A 80 6.19 -4.81 5.82
N GLY A 81 6.88 -3.78 5.44
CA GLY A 81 8.34 -3.71 5.42
C GLY A 81 8.80 -2.31 5.80
N GLY A 82 10.06 -1.97 5.52
CA GLY A 82 10.65 -0.69 5.87
C GLY A 82 9.87 0.52 5.34
N GLU A 83 9.63 0.55 4.03
CA GLU A 83 8.86 1.59 3.34
C GLU A 83 7.68 1.00 2.57
N GLU A 84 7.28 -0.24 2.89
CA GLU A 84 6.16 -0.95 2.26
C GLU A 84 4.95 -0.99 3.17
N PHE A 85 3.79 -0.75 2.59
CA PHE A 85 2.51 -0.67 3.27
C PHE A 85 1.44 -1.45 2.53
N ALA A 86 0.46 -1.95 3.28
CA ALA A 86 -0.70 -2.63 2.70
C ALA A 86 -1.98 -2.09 3.31
N ILE A 87 -3.02 -2.02 2.50
CA ILE A 87 -4.36 -1.62 2.93
C ILE A 87 -5.36 -2.61 2.38
N LEU A 88 -6.20 -3.17 3.27
CA LEU A 88 -7.33 -3.99 2.87
C LEU A 88 -8.60 -3.16 2.96
N LEU A 89 -9.27 -3.01 1.83
CA LEU A 89 -10.48 -2.21 1.69
C LEU A 89 -11.72 -3.10 1.72
N HIS A 90 -12.68 -2.76 2.56
CA HIS A 90 -13.98 -3.45 2.61
C HIS A 90 -14.90 -2.94 1.50
N SER A 91 -15.77 -3.84 1.01
CA SER A 91 -16.84 -3.50 0.06
C SER A 91 -16.34 -2.69 -1.15
N SER A 92 -15.22 -3.13 -1.75
CA SER A 92 -14.58 -2.38 -2.84
C SER A 92 -14.41 -3.24 -4.08
N ASP A 93 -14.90 -2.74 -5.21
CA ASP A 93 -14.57 -3.27 -6.52
C ASP A 93 -13.23 -2.68 -7.01
N LEU A 94 -12.75 -3.13 -8.17
CA LEU A 94 -11.46 -2.70 -8.69
C LEU A 94 -11.41 -1.19 -8.95
N SER A 95 -12.49 -0.63 -9.51
CA SER A 95 -12.56 0.81 -9.80
C SER A 95 -12.46 1.64 -8.52
N SER A 96 -13.22 1.27 -7.50
CA SER A 96 -13.22 1.96 -6.20
C SER A 96 -11.87 1.84 -5.49
N ALA A 97 -11.28 0.64 -5.52
CA ALA A 97 -9.97 0.42 -4.90
C ALA A 97 -8.87 1.22 -5.61
N ARG A 98 -8.92 1.28 -6.94
CA ARG A 98 -7.99 2.07 -7.74
C ARG A 98 -8.11 3.57 -7.44
N GLU A 99 -9.34 4.07 -7.36
CA GLU A 99 -9.59 5.48 -7.02
C GLU A 99 -9.07 5.82 -5.62
N MET A 100 -9.27 4.92 -4.67
CA MET A 100 -8.76 5.09 -3.30
C MET A 100 -7.23 5.13 -3.31
N ALA A 101 -6.58 4.21 -4.02
CA ALA A 101 -5.13 4.20 -4.15
C ALA A 101 -4.61 5.50 -4.77
N ASP A 102 -5.29 6.03 -5.78
CA ASP A 102 -4.89 7.28 -6.42
C ASP A 102 -5.06 8.49 -5.47
N ARG A 103 -6.06 8.47 -4.61
CA ARG A 103 -6.20 9.48 -3.56
C ARG A 103 -5.02 9.44 -2.58
N PHE A 104 -4.62 8.27 -2.13
CA PHE A 104 -3.42 8.11 -1.29
C PHE A 104 -2.20 8.67 -2.00
N ARG A 105 -2.02 8.31 -3.26
CA ARG A 105 -0.88 8.76 -4.06
C ARG A 105 -0.79 10.29 -4.12
N LYS A 106 -1.91 10.93 -4.40
CA LYS A 106 -1.98 12.40 -4.50
C LYS A 106 -1.68 13.09 -3.16
N HIS A 107 -2.22 12.55 -2.07
CA HIS A 107 -1.98 13.10 -0.74
C HIS A 107 -0.52 12.93 -0.32
N ILE A 108 0.11 11.81 -0.66
CA ILE A 108 1.54 11.60 -0.40
C ILE A 108 2.37 12.60 -1.20
N ALA A 109 2.07 12.78 -2.49
CA ALA A 109 2.79 13.71 -3.36
C ALA A 109 2.64 15.18 -2.94
N ALA A 110 1.61 15.50 -2.17
CA ALA A 110 1.35 16.84 -1.67
C ALA A 110 1.99 17.14 -0.30
N ILE A 111 2.72 16.18 0.28
CA ILE A 111 3.40 16.38 1.58
C ILE A 111 4.39 17.52 1.47
N ASP A 112 4.26 18.50 2.37
CA ASP A 112 5.20 19.62 2.49
C ASP A 112 6.38 19.19 3.37
N THR A 113 7.58 19.16 2.79
CA THR A 113 8.80 18.70 3.46
C THR A 113 9.58 19.83 4.15
N SER A 114 9.09 21.05 4.12
CA SER A 114 9.81 22.22 4.64
C SER A 114 10.21 22.09 6.12
N GLU A 115 9.43 21.40 6.92
CA GLU A 115 9.74 21.13 8.33
C GLU A 115 11.06 20.39 8.53
N THR A 116 11.49 19.60 7.54
CA THR A 116 12.77 18.88 7.58
C THR A 116 13.98 19.80 7.36
N GLY A 117 13.75 21.04 6.91
CA GLY A 117 14.82 21.95 6.48
C GLY A 117 15.33 21.66 5.07
N HIS A 118 14.70 20.74 4.36
CA HIS A 118 15.07 20.33 3.00
C HIS A 118 13.87 20.40 2.07
N ASP A 119 14.15 20.63 0.78
CA ASP A 119 13.12 20.68 -0.26
C ASP A 119 13.25 19.46 -1.16
N PHE A 120 12.29 18.57 -1.06
CA PHE A 120 12.19 17.37 -1.90
C PHE A 120 10.74 16.92 -1.99
N THR A 121 10.45 16.06 -2.96
CA THR A 121 9.10 15.51 -3.15
C THR A 121 9.06 14.05 -2.72
N VAL A 122 8.01 13.68 -1.97
CA VAL A 122 7.75 12.31 -1.59
C VAL A 122 6.68 11.76 -2.54
N THR A 123 6.98 10.64 -3.20
CA THR A 123 5.97 9.95 -4.01
C THR A 123 5.94 8.47 -3.63
N ALA A 124 4.88 7.79 -4.04
CA ALA A 124 4.73 6.35 -3.83
C ALA A 124 4.16 5.68 -5.06
N SER A 125 4.54 4.43 -5.24
CA SER A 125 4.01 3.55 -6.28
C SER A 125 3.03 2.57 -5.65
N PHE A 126 1.95 2.25 -6.37
CA PHE A 126 0.83 1.47 -5.85
C PHE A 126 0.49 0.31 -6.76
N GLY A 127 0.11 -0.81 -6.15
CA GLY A 127 -0.49 -1.94 -6.85
C GLY A 127 -1.81 -2.31 -6.19
N VAL A 128 -2.79 -2.67 -7.00
CA VAL A 128 -4.16 -2.93 -6.55
C VAL A 128 -4.69 -4.22 -7.15
N THR A 129 -5.35 -5.03 -6.32
CA THR A 129 -6.15 -6.16 -6.78
C THR A 129 -7.43 -6.25 -5.95
N THR A 130 -8.30 -7.20 -6.30
CA THR A 130 -9.54 -7.44 -5.57
C THR A 130 -9.78 -8.94 -5.43
N THR A 131 -10.70 -9.32 -4.55
CA THR A 131 -11.12 -10.72 -4.38
C THR A 131 -11.77 -11.28 -5.64
N VAL A 132 -12.37 -10.46 -6.49
CA VAL A 132 -12.91 -10.90 -7.78
C VAL A 132 -11.80 -11.42 -8.69
N LEU A 133 -10.66 -10.75 -8.70
CA LEU A 133 -9.51 -11.13 -9.53
C LEU A 133 -8.62 -12.19 -8.90
N SER A 134 -8.45 -12.14 -7.60
CA SER A 134 -7.44 -12.93 -6.87
C SER A 134 -8.02 -13.99 -5.94
N GLY A 135 -9.34 -14.01 -5.76
CA GLY A 135 -9.99 -14.92 -4.82
C GLY A 135 -9.88 -14.44 -3.37
N TYR A 136 -10.49 -15.21 -2.47
CA TYR A 136 -10.52 -14.91 -1.02
C TYR A 136 -9.37 -15.62 -0.30
N VAL A 137 -8.16 -15.35 -0.75
CA VAL A 137 -6.92 -15.92 -0.20
C VAL A 137 -5.93 -14.81 0.05
N PHE A 138 -5.52 -14.64 1.30
CA PHE A 138 -4.63 -13.53 1.71
C PHE A 138 -3.33 -13.51 0.88
N ASP A 139 -2.66 -14.66 0.76
CA ASP A 139 -1.37 -14.72 0.04
C ASP A 139 -1.51 -14.34 -1.43
N ALA A 140 -2.61 -14.75 -2.08
CA ALA A 140 -2.88 -14.40 -3.47
C ALA A 140 -3.17 -12.90 -3.62
N LEU A 141 -3.96 -12.33 -2.72
CA LEU A 141 -4.26 -10.91 -2.73
C LEU A 141 -3.00 -10.07 -2.57
N LEU A 142 -2.17 -10.43 -1.59
CA LEU A 142 -0.93 -9.70 -1.32
C LEU A 142 0.06 -9.82 -2.48
N SER A 143 0.26 -11.04 -2.98
CA SER A 143 1.17 -11.33 -4.08
C SER A 143 0.76 -10.63 -5.37
N ASN A 144 -0.52 -10.65 -5.71
CA ASN A 144 -1.03 -10.03 -6.94
C ASN A 144 -1.00 -8.50 -6.86
N ALA A 145 -1.29 -7.92 -5.69
CA ALA A 145 -1.11 -6.50 -5.47
C ALA A 145 0.38 -6.10 -5.59
N ASP A 146 1.29 -6.93 -5.09
CA ASP A 146 2.72 -6.71 -5.19
C ASP A 146 3.22 -6.76 -6.65
N GLN A 147 2.69 -7.68 -7.47
CA GLN A 147 2.99 -7.72 -8.90
C GLN A 147 2.55 -6.43 -9.59
N ALA A 148 1.37 -5.93 -9.27
CA ALA A 148 0.88 -4.67 -9.81
C ALA A 148 1.74 -3.48 -9.34
N LEU A 149 2.20 -3.51 -8.09
CA LEU A 149 3.13 -2.52 -7.55
C LEU A 149 4.44 -2.51 -8.35
N TYR A 150 4.98 -3.69 -8.63
CA TYR A 150 6.19 -3.81 -9.45
C TYR A 150 5.99 -3.18 -10.85
N GLN A 151 4.81 -3.38 -11.44
CA GLN A 151 4.45 -2.75 -12.71
C GLN A 151 4.50 -1.22 -12.61
N SER A 152 3.96 -0.64 -11.53
CA SER A 152 4.02 0.81 -11.31
C SER A 152 5.45 1.30 -11.23
N LYS A 153 6.33 0.58 -10.55
CA LYS A 153 7.75 0.93 -10.46
C LYS A 153 8.44 0.87 -11.83
N ARG A 154 8.13 -0.14 -12.64
CA ARG A 154 8.69 -0.30 -13.99
C ARG A 154 8.22 0.79 -14.95
N GLU A 155 6.98 1.25 -14.80
CA GLU A 155 6.39 2.25 -15.70
C GLU A 155 6.76 3.70 -15.36
N GLY A 156 7.55 3.91 -14.31
CA GLY A 156 8.07 5.24 -13.98
C GLY A 156 7.75 5.76 -12.58
N ARG A 157 7.18 4.91 -11.71
CA ARG A 157 6.84 5.25 -10.32
C ARG A 157 5.73 6.30 -10.21
N ASN A 158 5.41 6.70 -9.01
CA ASN A 158 4.37 7.71 -8.71
C ASN A 158 3.09 7.45 -9.51
N ARG A 159 2.54 6.25 -9.35
CA ARG A 159 1.33 5.82 -10.09
C ARG A 159 0.69 4.62 -9.46
N VAL A 160 -0.52 4.34 -9.92
CA VAL A 160 -1.31 3.17 -9.53
C VAL A 160 -1.38 2.22 -10.72
N SER A 161 -1.09 0.94 -10.48
CA SER A 161 -1.34 -0.13 -11.45
C SER A 161 -2.30 -1.14 -10.82
N THR A 162 -3.17 -1.72 -11.64
CA THR A 162 -4.08 -2.78 -11.22
C THR A 162 -3.56 -4.13 -11.69
N PHE A 163 -3.83 -5.18 -10.92
CA PHE A 163 -3.46 -6.53 -11.27
C PHE A 163 -4.18 -6.98 -12.54
N ASP A 164 -3.43 -7.56 -13.47
CA ASP A 164 -3.93 -8.13 -14.71
C ASP A 164 -3.35 -9.54 -14.86
N LYS A 165 -4.19 -10.56 -14.79
CA LYS A 165 -3.77 -11.96 -14.88
C LYS A 165 -3.01 -12.27 -16.16
N LEU A 166 -3.41 -11.69 -17.28
CA LEU A 166 -2.77 -11.91 -18.58
C LEU A 166 -1.39 -11.26 -18.62
N LYS A 167 -1.28 -10.05 -18.14
CA LYS A 167 -0.01 -9.31 -18.06
C LYS A 167 0.98 -9.96 -17.09
N SER A 168 0.46 -10.41 -15.93
CA SER A 168 1.23 -11.09 -14.90
C SER A 168 1.93 -12.34 -15.46
N GLY A 169 1.24 -13.16 -16.25
CA GLY A 169 1.80 -14.35 -16.88
C GLY A 169 2.94 -14.03 -17.85
N VAL A 170 2.83 -12.95 -18.60
CA VAL A 170 3.86 -12.50 -19.54
C VAL A 170 5.08 -11.97 -18.78
N ASP A 171 4.89 -11.15 -17.77
CA ASP A 171 5.98 -10.55 -17.00
C ASP A 171 6.81 -11.60 -16.25
N ILE A 172 6.17 -12.66 -15.74
CA ILE A 172 6.86 -13.77 -15.09
C ILE A 172 7.72 -14.54 -16.09
N ALA A 173 7.27 -14.69 -17.33
CA ALA A 173 8.00 -15.39 -18.37
C ALA A 173 9.25 -14.64 -18.86
N GLU A 174 9.30 -13.32 -18.73
CA GLU A 174 10.43 -12.49 -19.13
C GLU A 174 11.52 -12.36 -18.06
N GLU A 175 11.22 -12.69 -16.83
CA GLU A 175 12.18 -12.68 -15.73
C GLU A 175 12.90 -14.02 -15.59
#